data_8513c8e7ce6d50dd8221c3a2fe3a2796
#
_entry.id   8513c8e7ce6d50dd8221c3a2fe3a2796
#
_cell.length_a   1.000
_cell.length_b   1.000
_cell.length_c   1.000
_cell.angle_alpha   90.00
_cell.angle_beta   90.00
_cell.angle_gamma   90.00
#
_symmetry.space_group_name_H-M   'P 1'
#
loop_
_entity.id
_entity.type
_entity.pdbx_description
1 polymer ?
#
loop_
_entity_poly.entity_id
_entity_poly.type
_entity_poly.pdbx_seq_one_letter_code
_entity_poly.pdbx_strand_id
1 'polypeptide(L)'
;MICVVDANAAAEIVLERAAAVDLINRIFVADKVIAPSLFYAETANTFRKYVQGGFLDVEDGTELFRKAIQIVDEFVDIAELSEEAFLEAVRMKHTAYDMLYFVLARRNGAKLLTLDKRLQQLYSA
;
A
#
# COMPACT_ATOMS: atom_id res chain seq x y z
N MET A 1 -17.16 2.90 -3.83
CA MET A 1 -16.31 2.42 -2.74
C MET A 1 -14.85 2.77 -3.03
N ILE A 2 -14.16 3.25 -2.01
CA ILE A 2 -12.75 3.61 -2.09
C ILE A 2 -11.89 2.48 -1.53
N CYS A 3 -10.76 2.21 -2.16
CA CYS A 3 -9.74 1.30 -1.63
C CYS A 3 -8.47 2.07 -1.32
N VAL A 4 -7.81 1.72 -0.21
CA VAL A 4 -6.44 2.12 0.09
C VAL A 4 -5.54 0.91 -0.15
N VAL A 5 -4.49 1.07 -0.94
CA VAL A 5 -3.56 -0.01 -1.25
C VAL A 5 -2.19 0.29 -0.63
N ASP A 6 -1.58 -0.70 0.02
CA ASP A 6 -0.21 -0.52 0.50
C ASP A 6 0.82 -1.01 -0.53
N ALA A 7 2.09 -0.70 -0.29
CA ALA A 7 3.15 -0.99 -1.25
C ALA A 7 3.32 -2.49 -1.54
N ASN A 8 3.19 -3.32 -0.51
CA ASN A 8 3.35 -4.77 -0.68
C ASN A 8 2.21 -5.38 -1.50
N ALA A 9 0.97 -4.90 -1.29
CA ALA A 9 -0.17 -5.34 -2.09
C ALA A 9 0.00 -4.92 -3.55
N ALA A 10 0.43 -3.70 -3.80
CA ALA A 10 0.69 -3.23 -5.17
C ALA A 10 1.81 -4.04 -5.85
N ALA A 11 2.88 -4.33 -5.13
CA ALA A 11 3.97 -5.16 -5.65
C ALA A 11 3.48 -6.56 -5.99
N GLU A 12 2.66 -7.16 -5.14
CA GLU A 12 2.06 -8.47 -5.39
C GLU A 12 1.30 -8.50 -6.71
N ILE A 13 0.53 -7.44 -6.97
CA ILE A 13 -0.25 -7.30 -8.20
C ILE A 13 0.65 -7.26 -9.44
N VAL A 14 1.61 -6.34 -9.47
CA VAL A 14 2.44 -6.15 -10.67
C VAL A 14 3.43 -7.28 -10.90
N LEU A 15 3.82 -7.98 -9.84
CA LEU A 15 4.66 -9.18 -9.93
C LEU A 15 3.85 -10.44 -10.25
N GLU A 16 2.53 -10.33 -10.32
CA GLU A 16 1.62 -11.43 -10.63
C GLU A 16 1.80 -12.62 -9.69
N ARG A 17 1.94 -12.33 -8.39
CA ARG A 17 2.12 -13.37 -7.38
C ARG A 17 0.79 -13.96 -6.92
N ALA A 18 0.84 -14.82 -5.89
CA ALA A 18 -0.30 -15.66 -5.48
C ALA A 18 -1.59 -14.89 -5.17
N ALA A 19 -1.50 -13.72 -4.52
CA ALA A 19 -2.67 -12.94 -4.15
C ALA A 19 -3.10 -11.92 -5.22
N ALA A 20 -2.39 -11.84 -6.36
CA ALA A 20 -2.62 -10.81 -7.37
C ALA A 20 -4.04 -10.79 -7.91
N VAL A 21 -4.60 -11.97 -8.24
CA VAL A 21 -5.94 -12.07 -8.83
C VAL A 21 -7.01 -11.52 -7.88
N ASP A 22 -6.95 -11.91 -6.62
CA ASP A 22 -7.91 -11.42 -5.62
C ASP A 22 -7.81 -9.91 -5.43
N LEU A 23 -6.59 -9.39 -5.32
CA LEU A 23 -6.33 -7.95 -5.17
C LEU A 23 -6.80 -7.16 -6.40
N ILE A 24 -6.50 -7.65 -7.61
CA ILE A 24 -6.94 -7.03 -8.85
C ILE A 24 -8.46 -6.94 -8.91
N ASN A 25 -9.15 -8.02 -8.54
CA ASN A 25 -10.62 -8.05 -8.54
C ASN A 25 -11.20 -7.00 -7.59
N ARG A 26 -10.59 -6.81 -6.43
CA ARG A 26 -11.01 -5.79 -5.45
C ARG A 26 -10.78 -4.37 -5.98
N ILE A 27 -9.65 -4.14 -6.64
CA ILE A 27 -9.34 -2.84 -7.25
C ILE A 27 -10.29 -2.55 -8.41
N PHE A 28 -10.60 -3.56 -9.21
CA PHE A 28 -11.44 -3.41 -10.39
C PHE A 28 -12.84 -2.89 -10.05
N VAL A 29 -13.39 -3.32 -8.92
CA VAL A 29 -14.73 -2.88 -8.49
C VAL A 29 -14.72 -1.58 -7.66
N ALA A 30 -13.55 -1.06 -7.33
CA ALA A 30 -13.43 0.18 -6.58
C ALA A 30 -13.68 1.39 -7.48
N ASP A 31 -14.31 2.41 -6.94
CA ASP A 31 -14.49 3.68 -7.65
C ASP A 31 -13.19 4.47 -7.71
N LYS A 32 -12.34 4.31 -6.70
CA LYS A 32 -11.10 5.06 -6.58
C LYS A 32 -10.10 4.30 -5.71
N VAL A 33 -8.84 4.34 -6.07
CA VAL A 33 -7.72 3.77 -5.31
C VAL A 33 -6.84 4.91 -4.83
N ILE A 34 -6.63 4.99 -3.52
CA ILE A 34 -5.80 6.03 -2.90
C ILE A 34 -4.69 5.42 -2.05
N ALA A 35 -3.66 6.20 -1.78
CA ALA A 35 -2.57 5.79 -0.90
C ALA A 35 -1.93 7.03 -0.27
N PRO A 36 -1.28 6.89 0.90
CA PRO A 36 -0.47 7.98 1.43
C PRO A 36 0.79 8.16 0.58
N SER A 37 1.37 9.36 0.58
CA SER A 37 2.57 9.66 -0.21
C SER A 37 3.78 8.80 0.17
N LEU A 38 3.78 8.20 1.36
CA LEU A 38 4.77 7.21 1.77
C LEU A 38 4.88 6.04 0.78
N PHE A 39 3.80 5.75 0.06
CA PHE A 39 3.73 4.68 -0.93
C PHE A 39 4.88 4.75 -1.94
N TYR A 40 5.24 5.96 -2.39
CA TYR A 40 6.36 6.13 -3.32
C TYR A 40 7.66 5.54 -2.77
N ALA A 41 8.00 5.89 -1.54
CA ALA A 41 9.24 5.46 -0.91
C ALA A 41 9.22 3.96 -0.60
N GLU A 42 8.12 3.46 -0.10
CA GLU A 42 7.99 2.03 0.23
C GLU A 42 8.03 1.15 -1.01
N THR A 43 7.35 1.57 -2.07
CA THR A 43 7.36 0.86 -3.34
C THR A 43 8.75 0.86 -3.96
N ALA A 44 9.44 2.01 -3.95
CA ALA A 44 10.82 2.09 -4.42
C ALA A 44 11.73 1.11 -3.65
N ASN A 45 11.58 1.06 -2.33
CA ASN A 45 12.37 0.15 -1.51
C ASN A 45 12.05 -1.33 -1.76
N THR A 46 10.79 -1.64 -2.00
CA THR A 46 10.37 -3.01 -2.33
C THR A 46 11.05 -3.50 -3.61
N PHE A 47 10.99 -2.70 -4.68
CA PHE A 47 11.62 -3.11 -5.95
C PHE A 47 13.14 -3.08 -5.88
N ARG A 48 13.74 -2.18 -5.08
CA ARG A 48 15.16 -2.22 -4.80
C ARG A 48 15.58 -3.59 -4.25
N LYS A 49 14.81 -4.14 -3.32
CA LYS A 49 15.12 -5.46 -2.75
C LYS A 49 15.09 -6.56 -3.81
N TYR A 50 14.13 -6.53 -4.73
CA TYR A 50 14.06 -7.52 -5.80
C TYR A 50 15.24 -7.41 -6.76
N VAL A 51 15.67 -6.20 -7.08
CA VAL A 51 16.83 -5.98 -7.96
C VAL A 51 18.12 -6.42 -7.26
N GLN A 52 18.34 -5.99 -6.04
CA GLN A 52 19.55 -6.35 -5.29
C GLN A 52 19.61 -7.83 -4.93
N GLY A 53 18.46 -8.48 -4.80
CA GLY A 53 18.36 -9.91 -4.57
C GLY A 53 18.56 -10.77 -5.83
N GLY A 54 18.72 -10.15 -7.00
CA GLY A 54 18.95 -10.86 -8.26
C GLY A 54 17.69 -11.40 -8.92
N PHE A 55 16.49 -11.04 -8.44
CA PHE A 55 15.23 -11.51 -9.02
C PHE A 55 14.78 -10.70 -10.22
N LEU A 56 15.22 -9.46 -10.32
CA LEU A 56 14.90 -8.54 -11.43
C LEU A 56 16.18 -7.76 -11.80
N ASP A 57 16.32 -7.42 -13.07
CA ASP A 57 17.31 -6.41 -13.44
C ASP A 57 16.73 -5.00 -13.19
N VAL A 58 17.58 -3.98 -13.28
CA VAL A 58 17.20 -2.59 -13.00
C VAL A 58 16.10 -2.10 -13.94
N GLU A 59 16.17 -2.51 -15.20
CA GLU A 59 15.23 -2.07 -16.23
C GLU A 59 13.83 -2.63 -15.95
N ASP A 60 13.72 -3.93 -15.70
CA ASP A 60 12.44 -4.57 -15.35
C ASP A 60 11.91 -4.04 -14.02
N GLY A 61 12.79 -3.86 -13.04
CA GLY A 61 12.42 -3.31 -11.74
C GLY A 61 11.83 -1.91 -11.86
N THR A 62 12.41 -1.07 -12.73
CA THR A 62 11.92 0.29 -12.99
C THR A 62 10.53 0.27 -13.62
N GLU A 63 10.33 -0.61 -14.59
CA GLU A 63 9.04 -0.74 -15.26
C GLU A 63 7.95 -1.19 -14.29
N LEU A 64 8.24 -2.19 -13.47
CA LEU A 64 7.28 -2.69 -12.48
C LEU A 64 7.01 -1.66 -11.39
N PHE A 65 8.01 -0.91 -10.96
CA PHE A 65 7.83 0.20 -10.04
C PHE A 65 6.84 1.22 -10.61
N ARG A 66 7.01 1.61 -11.87
CA ARG A 66 6.10 2.56 -12.52
C ARG A 66 4.67 2.02 -12.60
N LYS A 67 4.51 0.73 -12.91
CA LYS A 67 3.20 0.09 -12.94
C LYS A 67 2.53 0.08 -11.58
N ALA A 68 3.29 -0.17 -10.51
CA ALA A 68 2.76 -0.14 -9.15
C ALA A 68 2.25 1.26 -8.78
N ILE A 69 3.00 2.31 -9.13
CA ILE A 69 2.57 3.69 -8.90
C ILE A 69 1.27 4.00 -9.65
N GLN A 70 1.11 3.48 -10.87
CA GLN A 70 -0.08 3.71 -11.71
C GLN A 70 -1.35 3.07 -11.16
N ILE A 71 -1.25 2.12 -10.24
CA ILE A 71 -2.43 1.52 -9.60
C ILE A 71 -3.18 2.58 -8.78
N VAL A 72 -2.48 3.55 -8.24
CA VAL A 72 -3.03 4.56 -7.34
C VAL A 72 -3.54 5.76 -8.14
N ASP A 73 -4.80 6.12 -7.92
CA ASP A 73 -5.43 7.26 -8.60
C ASP A 73 -5.05 8.59 -7.95
N GLU A 74 -4.90 8.59 -6.61
CA GLU A 74 -4.63 9.82 -5.87
C GLU A 74 -3.78 9.52 -4.65
N PHE A 75 -2.77 10.37 -4.42
CA PHE A 75 -1.93 10.28 -3.22
C PHE A 75 -2.29 11.39 -2.24
N VAL A 76 -2.32 11.05 -0.96
CA VAL A 76 -2.58 11.99 0.13
C VAL A 76 -1.26 12.26 0.84
N ASP A 77 -0.92 13.53 1.02
CA ASP A 77 0.32 13.94 1.69
C ASP A 77 0.33 13.40 3.13
N ILE A 78 1.40 12.72 3.50
CA ILE A 78 1.55 12.18 4.85
C ILE A 78 1.54 13.27 5.93
N ALA A 79 1.85 14.51 5.59
CA ALA A 79 1.74 15.62 6.53
C ALA A 79 0.32 15.76 7.09
N GLU A 80 -0.70 15.42 6.30
CA GLU A 80 -2.09 15.49 6.74
C GLU A 80 -2.51 14.33 7.64
N LEU A 81 -1.71 13.26 7.65
CA LEU A 81 -2.06 11.99 8.32
C LEU A 81 -1.16 11.72 9.53
N SER A 82 0.00 12.37 9.60
CA SER A 82 1.09 11.95 10.50
C SER A 82 0.75 12.02 11.97
N GLU A 83 0.05 13.06 12.43
CA GLU A 83 -0.29 13.17 13.84
C GLU A 83 -1.26 12.07 14.28
N GLU A 84 -2.31 11.84 13.52
CA GLU A 84 -3.26 10.76 13.80
C GLU A 84 -2.57 9.39 13.75
N ALA A 85 -1.70 9.19 12.75
CA ALA A 85 -0.94 7.95 12.60
C ALA A 85 -0.01 7.72 13.80
N PHE A 86 0.64 8.79 14.31
CA PHE A 86 1.46 8.70 15.50
C PHE A 86 0.64 8.24 16.72
N LEU A 87 -0.51 8.88 16.95
CA LEU A 87 -1.37 8.53 18.08
C LEU A 87 -1.88 7.08 17.99
N GLU A 88 -2.29 6.66 16.81
CA GLU A 88 -2.75 5.28 16.61
C GLU A 88 -1.61 4.26 16.73
N ALA A 89 -0.41 4.60 16.28
CA ALA A 89 0.76 3.74 16.43
C ALA A 89 1.07 3.48 17.91
N VAL A 90 0.99 4.50 18.73
CA VAL A 90 1.15 4.36 20.19
C VAL A 90 0.05 3.50 20.77
N ARG A 91 -1.20 3.78 20.44
CA ARG A 91 -2.39 3.08 20.97
C ARG A 91 -2.41 1.61 20.58
N MET A 92 -2.12 1.31 19.33
CA MET A 92 -2.20 -0.06 18.78
C MET A 92 -0.88 -0.81 18.84
N LYS A 93 0.18 -0.17 19.32
CA LYS A 93 1.53 -0.76 19.39
C LYS A 93 1.97 -1.30 18.02
N HIS A 94 1.84 -0.47 17.01
CA HIS A 94 2.17 -0.80 15.62
C HIS A 94 3.01 0.33 15.03
N THR A 95 3.61 0.13 13.86
CA THR A 95 4.44 1.16 13.25
C THR A 95 3.60 2.34 12.77
N ALA A 96 4.15 3.54 12.85
CA ALA A 96 3.50 4.72 12.30
C ALA A 96 3.35 4.63 10.78
N TYR A 97 4.27 3.93 10.12
CA TYR A 97 4.21 3.72 8.66
C TYR A 97 2.92 3.02 8.25
N ASP A 98 2.60 1.90 8.90
CA ASP A 98 1.36 1.16 8.61
C ASP A 98 0.13 1.94 9.04
N MET A 99 0.24 2.72 10.12
CA MET A 99 -0.88 3.55 10.58
C MET A 99 -1.21 4.70 9.63
N LEU A 100 -0.29 5.13 8.78
CA LEU A 100 -0.61 6.10 7.72
C LEU A 100 -1.66 5.52 6.75
N TYR A 101 -1.51 4.25 6.38
CA TYR A 101 -2.51 3.56 5.54
C TYR A 101 -3.82 3.35 6.29
N PHE A 102 -3.73 2.94 7.55
CA PHE A 102 -4.88 2.69 8.41
C PHE A 102 -5.74 3.95 8.57
N VAL A 103 -5.15 5.08 8.96
CA VAL A 103 -5.91 6.31 9.20
C VAL A 103 -6.47 6.87 7.90
N LEU A 104 -5.74 6.76 6.80
CA LEU A 104 -6.25 7.18 5.49
C LEU A 104 -7.50 6.37 5.12
N ALA A 105 -7.43 5.06 5.28
CA ALA A 105 -8.58 4.19 5.00
C ALA A 105 -9.77 4.53 5.90
N ARG A 106 -9.53 4.70 7.19
CA ARG A 106 -10.58 5.02 8.16
C ARG A 106 -11.27 6.34 7.85
N ARG A 107 -10.50 7.38 7.51
CA ARG A 107 -11.05 8.70 7.17
C ARG A 107 -11.99 8.66 5.97
N ASN A 108 -11.76 7.73 5.06
CA ASN A 108 -12.52 7.63 3.81
C ASN A 108 -13.58 6.52 3.84
N GLY A 109 -13.72 5.80 4.94
CA GLY A 109 -14.57 4.63 4.99
C GLY A 109 -14.16 3.60 3.93
N ALA A 110 -12.87 3.53 3.63
CA ALA A 110 -12.32 2.74 2.53
C ALA A 110 -12.01 1.31 2.99
N LYS A 111 -11.85 0.42 2.02
CA LYS A 111 -11.25 -0.89 2.26
C LYS A 111 -9.74 -0.76 2.22
N LEU A 112 -9.07 -1.43 3.15
CA LEU A 112 -7.61 -1.45 3.21
C LEU A 112 -7.10 -2.75 2.59
N LEU A 113 -6.40 -2.61 1.47
CA LEU A 113 -5.80 -3.74 0.75
C LEU A 113 -4.35 -3.89 1.17
N THR A 114 -4.09 -4.86 2.00
CA THR A 114 -2.77 -5.15 2.55
C THR A 114 -2.58 -6.66 2.67
N LEU A 115 -1.33 -7.12 2.56
CA LEU A 115 -0.97 -8.51 2.82
C LEU A 115 -0.55 -8.73 4.28
N ASP A 116 -0.40 -7.68 5.06
CA ASP A 116 -0.06 -7.76 6.48
C ASP A 116 -1.29 -8.20 7.26
N LYS A 117 -1.25 -9.43 7.77
CA LYS A 117 -2.39 -10.03 8.50
C LYS A 117 -2.73 -9.27 9.76
N ARG A 118 -1.75 -8.75 10.47
CA ARG A 118 -1.99 -7.98 11.68
C ARG A 118 -2.69 -6.66 11.37
N LEU A 119 -2.24 -5.99 10.33
CA LEU A 119 -2.88 -4.75 9.88
C LEU A 119 -4.32 -5.00 9.43
N GLN A 120 -4.55 -6.09 8.69
CA GLN A 120 -5.91 -6.51 8.31
C GLN A 120 -6.80 -6.68 9.55
N GLN A 121 -6.30 -7.38 10.56
CA GLN A 121 -7.05 -7.63 11.80
C GLN A 121 -7.35 -6.33 12.55
N LEU A 122 -6.38 -5.44 12.67
CA LEU A 122 -6.55 -4.17 13.35
C LEU A 122 -7.59 -3.29 12.65
N TYR A 123 -7.60 -3.28 11.34
CA TYR A 123 -8.53 -2.46 10.57
C TYR A 123 -9.97 -3.00 10.59
N SER A 124 -10.13 -4.32 10.66
CA SER A 124 -11.46 -4.94 10.71
C SER A 124 -12.09 -4.95 12.11
N ALA A 125 -11.33 -4.65 13.15
CA ALA A 125 -11.81 -4.70 14.54
C ALA A 125 -12.74 -3.51 14.92
#